data_8bfe60d4b5f5121bb0d56af55f044165
#
_entry.id   8bfe60d4b5f5121bb0d56af55f044165
#
_cell.length_a   1.000
_cell.length_b   1.000
_cell.length_c   1.000
_cell.angle_alpha   90.00
_cell.angle_beta   90.00
_cell.angle_gamma   90.00
#
_symmetry.space_group_name_H-M   'P 1'
#
loop_
_entity.id
_entity.type
_entity.pdbx_description
1 polymer ?
#
loop_
_entity_poly.entity_id
_entity_poly.type
_entity_poly.pdbx_seq_one_letter_code
_entity_poly.pdbx_strand_id
1 'polypeptide(L)'
;PYKILDIKYNWLANLPNFILQIFGGYKHIKDFDVKKIKTKPNLILSCGRRTFPLACKLKYLFLDTNYLVHLMYPKLSFNISRCNLIFTPFHDDVKESKRVITTLGSPAPLNIIKNKKSPYKTPVLSILIGGNHGRFKLKPTTINYMITETLKKIKQGSILISTSRRTPDNIIKLIDKWGKKNKIFKIIFHPKNNSKVNPLKEMIAYADEFVVTGDSVSMVSQLCQYEK
;
A
#
# COMPACT_ATOMS: atom_id res chain seq x y z
N PRO A 1 23.36 -6.67 -9.50
CA PRO A 1 22.24 -7.61 -9.60
C PRO A 1 21.45 -7.66 -8.29
N TYR A 2 20.13 -7.78 -8.35
CA TYR A 2 19.28 -7.97 -7.17
C TYR A 2 18.40 -9.21 -7.36
N LYS A 3 17.94 -9.79 -6.24
CA LYS A 3 17.00 -10.92 -6.22
C LYS A 3 15.76 -10.53 -5.44
N ILE A 4 14.60 -10.66 -6.05
CA ILE A 4 13.30 -10.50 -5.39
C ILE A 4 12.88 -11.85 -4.83
N LEU A 5 12.51 -11.90 -3.55
CA LEU A 5 11.89 -13.06 -2.93
C LEU A 5 10.37 -12.89 -2.97
N ASP A 6 9.68 -13.67 -3.78
CA ASP A 6 8.23 -13.75 -3.76
C ASP A 6 7.79 -14.60 -2.56
N ILE A 7 7.06 -13.97 -1.62
CA ILE A 7 6.72 -14.56 -0.33
C ILE A 7 5.23 -14.85 -0.25
N LYS A 8 4.87 -16.13 -0.13
CA LYS A 8 3.51 -16.58 0.19
C LYS A 8 3.43 -16.96 1.66
N TYR A 9 2.38 -16.53 2.32
CA TYR A 9 2.20 -16.76 3.76
C TYR A 9 1.25 -17.94 4.05
N ASN A 10 1.50 -18.63 5.16
CA ASN A 10 0.57 -19.57 5.76
C ASN A 10 -0.16 -18.89 6.95
N TRP A 11 -1.00 -19.65 7.68
CA TRP A 11 -1.81 -19.15 8.78
C TRP A 11 -0.99 -18.57 9.94
N LEU A 12 0.24 -19.05 10.17
CA LEU A 12 1.15 -18.54 11.21
C LEU A 12 1.47 -17.05 11.03
N ALA A 13 1.40 -16.53 9.82
CA ALA A 13 1.67 -15.11 9.56
C ALA A 13 0.70 -14.13 10.26
N ASN A 14 -0.36 -14.63 10.89
CA ASN A 14 -1.27 -13.84 11.71
C ASN A 14 -0.75 -13.62 13.15
N LEU A 15 0.23 -14.42 13.58
CA LEU A 15 0.85 -14.31 14.89
C LEU A 15 1.72 -13.03 14.99
N PRO A 16 1.93 -12.51 16.21
CA PRO A 16 2.88 -11.42 16.45
C PRO A 16 4.30 -11.77 16.03
N ASN A 17 5.08 -10.76 15.65
CA ASN A 17 6.44 -10.96 15.13
C ASN A 17 7.37 -11.66 16.12
N PHE A 18 7.28 -11.36 17.40
CA PHE A 18 8.14 -12.01 18.40
C PHE A 18 7.90 -13.54 18.45
N ILE A 19 6.65 -13.99 18.28
CA ILE A 19 6.33 -15.43 18.17
C ILE A 19 6.93 -16.00 16.91
N LEU A 20 6.77 -15.32 15.76
CA LEU A 20 7.38 -15.76 14.50
C LEU A 20 8.90 -15.87 14.58
N GLN A 21 9.54 -14.98 15.33
CA GLN A 21 10.98 -15.00 15.55
C GLN A 21 11.44 -16.18 16.42
N ILE A 22 10.67 -16.53 17.45
CA ILE A 22 10.89 -17.75 18.27
C ILE A 22 10.82 -19.01 17.39
N PHE A 23 9.86 -19.07 16.47
CA PHE A 23 9.74 -20.16 15.49
C PHE A 23 10.74 -20.10 14.32
N GLY A 24 11.86 -19.39 14.50
CA GLY A 24 12.96 -19.34 13.54
C GLY A 24 12.82 -18.28 12.45
N GLY A 25 11.77 -17.45 12.48
CA GLY A 25 11.62 -16.26 11.63
C GLY A 25 11.14 -16.52 10.20
N TYR A 26 10.97 -17.76 9.76
CA TYR A 26 10.57 -18.09 8.38
C TYR A 26 9.48 -19.16 8.24
N LYS A 27 9.12 -19.88 9.30
CA LYS A 27 8.09 -20.95 9.26
C LYS A 27 6.68 -20.47 8.86
N HIS A 28 6.41 -19.19 8.93
CA HIS A 28 5.16 -18.58 8.48
C HIS A 28 5.11 -18.34 6.96
N ILE A 29 6.16 -18.71 6.24
CA ILE A 29 6.28 -18.57 4.80
C ILE A 29 6.12 -19.95 4.17
N LYS A 30 5.24 -20.05 3.16
CA LYS A 30 5.01 -21.30 2.42
C LYS A 30 6.21 -21.57 1.51
N ASP A 31 6.56 -22.85 1.38
CA ASP A 31 7.51 -23.37 0.41
C ASP A 31 8.89 -22.65 0.44
N PHE A 32 9.23 -22.04 1.58
CA PHE A 32 10.45 -21.30 1.74
C PHE A 32 11.50 -22.12 2.50
N ASP A 33 12.60 -22.40 1.82
CA ASP A 33 13.78 -23.00 2.44
C ASP A 33 14.94 -21.99 2.49
N VAL A 34 15.27 -21.57 3.68
CA VAL A 34 16.35 -20.62 3.94
C VAL A 34 17.72 -21.14 3.49
N LYS A 35 17.91 -22.47 3.48
CA LYS A 35 19.16 -23.12 3.04
C LYS A 35 19.41 -22.98 1.54
N LYS A 36 18.38 -22.68 0.76
CA LYS A 36 18.49 -22.43 -0.69
C LYS A 36 19.07 -21.06 -1.03
N ILE A 37 19.24 -20.18 -0.04
CA ILE A 37 19.89 -18.87 -0.25
C ILE A 37 21.40 -19.05 -0.07
N LYS A 38 22.07 -19.41 -1.16
CA LYS A 38 23.53 -19.68 -1.15
C LYS A 38 24.38 -18.41 -1.25
N THR A 39 23.83 -17.35 -1.83
CA THR A 39 24.59 -16.12 -2.08
C THR A 39 24.34 -15.12 -0.96
N LYS A 40 25.42 -14.66 -0.32
CA LYS A 40 25.37 -13.61 0.69
C LYS A 40 24.98 -12.26 0.05
N PRO A 41 23.88 -11.62 0.47
CA PRO A 41 23.55 -10.29 0.01
C PRO A 41 24.36 -9.23 0.76
N ASN A 42 24.77 -8.17 0.09
CA ASN A 42 25.33 -6.98 0.75
C ASN A 42 24.23 -6.15 1.45
N LEU A 43 23.05 -6.13 0.85
CA LEU A 43 21.88 -5.41 1.33
C LEU A 43 20.66 -6.32 1.36
N ILE A 44 19.96 -6.33 2.49
CA ILE A 44 18.61 -6.90 2.63
C ILE A 44 17.64 -5.75 2.75
N LEU A 45 16.75 -5.62 1.78
CA LEU A 45 15.63 -4.67 1.83
C LEU A 45 14.32 -5.43 2.09
N SER A 46 13.61 -5.08 3.15
CA SER A 46 12.36 -5.73 3.53
C SER A 46 11.27 -4.70 3.85
N CYS A 47 10.02 -5.07 3.65
CA CYS A 47 8.89 -4.16 3.87
C CYS A 47 7.72 -4.88 4.54
N GLY A 48 7.16 -4.23 5.56
CA GLY A 48 5.97 -4.66 6.26
C GLY A 48 6.22 -5.73 7.35
N ARG A 49 5.29 -5.80 8.29
CA ARG A 49 5.43 -6.57 9.52
C ARG A 49 5.90 -8.02 9.33
N ARG A 50 5.30 -8.72 8.38
CA ARG A 50 5.48 -10.18 8.22
C ARG A 50 6.83 -10.57 7.61
N THR A 51 7.52 -9.65 6.93
CA THR A 51 8.83 -9.92 6.32
C THR A 51 9.99 -9.72 7.29
N PHE A 52 9.77 -8.92 8.35
CA PHE A 52 10.83 -8.58 9.30
C PHE A 52 11.48 -9.80 9.99
N PRO A 53 10.72 -10.79 10.49
CA PRO A 53 11.30 -11.99 11.09
C PRO A 53 12.25 -12.73 10.14
N LEU A 54 11.87 -12.87 8.87
CA LEU A 54 12.73 -13.47 7.86
C LEU A 54 13.99 -12.63 7.60
N ALA A 55 13.82 -11.31 7.48
CA ALA A 55 14.96 -10.41 7.24
C ALA A 55 15.99 -10.48 8.36
N CYS A 56 15.55 -10.53 9.62
CA CYS A 56 16.43 -10.76 10.77
C CYS A 56 17.12 -12.13 10.72
N LYS A 57 16.38 -13.18 10.32
CA LYS A 57 16.97 -14.53 10.16
C LYS A 57 18.04 -14.57 9.08
N LEU A 58 17.79 -13.95 7.94
CA LEU A 58 18.76 -13.86 6.85
C LEU A 58 20.01 -13.08 7.28
N LYS A 59 19.85 -11.95 7.98
CA LYS A 59 20.98 -11.21 8.52
C LYS A 59 21.82 -12.06 9.47
N TYR A 60 21.19 -12.78 10.39
CA TYR A 60 21.86 -13.68 11.31
C TYR A 60 22.65 -14.79 10.59
N LEU A 61 22.07 -15.41 9.56
CA LEU A 61 22.72 -16.49 8.80
C LEU A 61 23.98 -16.03 8.07
N PHE A 62 24.05 -14.76 7.72
CA PHE A 62 25.22 -14.17 7.08
C PHE A 62 26.12 -13.40 8.07
N LEU A 63 26.09 -13.83 9.35
CA LEU A 63 26.95 -13.32 10.42
C LEU A 63 26.87 -11.80 10.62
N ASP A 64 25.68 -11.23 10.43
CA ASP A 64 25.41 -9.80 10.56
C ASP A 64 26.31 -8.87 9.70
N THR A 65 27.01 -9.40 8.70
CA THR A 65 27.94 -8.64 7.85
C THR A 65 27.28 -7.89 6.70
N ASN A 66 25.97 -8.09 6.49
CA ASN A 66 25.17 -7.39 5.49
C ASN A 66 24.40 -6.23 6.11
N TYR A 67 23.94 -5.31 5.25
CA TYR A 67 23.07 -4.22 5.67
C TYR A 67 21.60 -4.67 5.64
N LEU A 68 20.84 -4.39 6.70
CA LEU A 68 19.41 -4.62 6.75
C LEU A 68 18.68 -3.29 6.84
N VAL A 69 17.87 -3.00 5.83
CA VAL A 69 16.95 -1.87 5.79
C VAL A 69 15.52 -2.39 5.81
N HIS A 70 14.69 -1.84 6.68
CA HIS A 70 13.29 -2.24 6.80
C HIS A 70 12.35 -1.05 6.62
N LEU A 71 11.29 -1.24 5.85
CA LEU A 71 10.24 -0.26 5.65
C LEU A 71 9.02 -0.63 6.48
N MET A 72 8.44 0.32 7.21
CA MET A 72 7.37 0.19 8.18
C MET A 72 7.85 -0.41 9.51
N TYR A 73 7.58 0.29 10.61
CA TYR A 73 8.10 -0.12 11.94
C TYR A 73 7.60 -1.53 12.34
N PRO A 74 8.51 -2.45 12.68
CA PRO A 74 8.16 -3.84 12.97
C PRO A 74 7.66 -3.99 14.42
N LYS A 75 6.46 -3.48 14.73
CA LYS A 75 5.85 -3.55 16.06
C LYS A 75 5.87 -5.00 16.60
N LEU A 76 6.03 -5.15 17.93
CA LEU A 76 6.09 -6.45 18.63
C LEU A 76 7.16 -7.41 18.06
N SER A 77 8.35 -6.89 17.82
CA SER A 77 9.48 -7.67 17.30
C SER A 77 10.65 -7.66 18.26
N PHE A 78 11.36 -8.79 18.36
CA PHE A 78 12.70 -8.84 18.94
C PHE A 78 13.76 -8.40 17.92
N ASN A 79 14.97 -8.13 18.40
CA ASN A 79 16.15 -7.88 17.56
C ASN A 79 15.99 -6.70 16.58
N ILE A 80 15.19 -5.71 16.94
CA ILE A 80 15.07 -4.45 16.15
C ILE A 80 16.46 -3.80 16.01
N SER A 81 17.32 -3.94 17.03
CA SER A 81 18.71 -3.46 17.02
C SER A 81 19.58 -4.06 15.93
N ARG A 82 19.24 -5.22 15.37
CA ARG A 82 19.94 -5.82 14.23
C ARG A 82 19.66 -5.10 12.92
N CYS A 83 18.54 -4.36 12.83
CA CYS A 83 18.23 -3.55 11.67
C CYS A 83 19.18 -2.33 11.64
N ASN A 84 19.80 -2.08 10.51
CA ASN A 84 20.68 -0.93 10.35
C ASN A 84 19.87 0.36 10.19
N LEU A 85 18.79 0.31 9.38
CA LEU A 85 17.87 1.43 9.19
C LEU A 85 16.41 0.94 9.11
N ILE A 86 15.53 1.68 9.73
CA ILE A 86 14.09 1.48 9.66
C ILE A 86 13.48 2.81 9.18
N PHE A 87 12.74 2.77 8.08
CA PHE A 87 11.93 3.89 7.64
C PHE A 87 10.48 3.63 8.06
N THR A 88 9.90 4.57 8.79
CA THR A 88 8.52 4.46 9.27
C THR A 88 7.75 5.73 9.00
N PRO A 89 6.48 5.67 8.58
CA PRO A 89 5.67 6.86 8.42
C PRO A 89 5.44 7.57 9.76
N PHE A 90 5.41 8.89 9.73
CA PHE A 90 5.20 9.74 10.92
C PHE A 90 3.97 9.34 11.75
N HIS A 91 2.89 8.93 11.08
CA HIS A 91 1.64 8.49 11.75
C HIS A 91 1.74 7.17 12.54
N ASP A 92 2.85 6.43 12.43
CA ASP A 92 3.11 5.25 13.26
C ASP A 92 3.49 5.62 14.70
N ASP A 93 3.71 6.92 14.97
CA ASP A 93 4.06 7.49 16.28
C ASP A 93 5.24 6.76 16.95
N VAL A 94 6.32 6.63 16.19
CA VAL A 94 7.55 5.98 16.64
C VAL A 94 8.63 7.05 16.80
N LYS A 95 9.29 7.04 17.96
CA LYS A 95 10.37 7.99 18.24
C LYS A 95 11.56 7.77 17.30
N GLU A 96 12.04 8.82 16.70
CA GLU A 96 13.26 8.82 15.89
C GLU A 96 14.49 8.44 16.68
N SER A 97 15.44 7.81 16.02
CA SER A 97 16.72 7.43 16.58
C SER A 97 17.76 7.34 15.47
N LYS A 98 19.02 7.02 15.82
CA LYS A 98 20.07 6.77 14.81
C LYS A 98 19.73 5.68 13.78
N ARG A 99 18.73 4.84 14.08
CA ARG A 99 18.31 3.72 13.20
C ARG A 99 16.87 3.84 12.72
N VAL A 100 16.08 4.74 13.28
CA VAL A 100 14.67 4.95 12.91
C VAL A 100 14.52 6.33 12.35
N ILE A 101 14.16 6.38 11.08
CA ILE A 101 13.93 7.61 10.32
C ILE A 101 12.43 7.68 10.03
N THR A 102 11.79 8.78 10.43
CA THR A 102 10.39 9.01 10.09
C THR A 102 10.27 9.65 8.71
N THR A 103 9.22 9.25 7.99
CA THR A 103 8.88 9.79 6.68
C THR A 103 7.50 10.43 6.73
N LEU A 104 7.27 11.50 5.96
CA LEU A 104 5.96 12.17 5.92
C LEU A 104 4.83 11.23 5.50
N GLY A 105 5.12 10.27 4.63
CA GLY A 105 4.18 9.28 4.16
C GLY A 105 4.83 7.91 3.93
N SER A 106 4.07 6.98 3.42
CA SER A 106 4.59 5.66 3.04
C SER A 106 5.54 5.80 1.86
N PRO A 107 6.73 5.18 1.88
CA PRO A 107 7.62 5.13 0.74
C PRO A 107 6.98 4.28 -0.36
N ALA A 108 6.33 4.93 -1.30
CA ALA A 108 5.62 4.30 -2.40
C ALA A 108 5.89 5.06 -3.70
N PRO A 109 7.04 4.83 -4.35
CA PRO A 109 7.37 5.53 -5.58
C PRO A 109 6.35 5.19 -6.67
N LEU A 110 5.76 6.22 -7.25
CA LEU A 110 4.93 6.11 -8.44
C LEU A 110 5.76 6.58 -9.63
N ASN A 111 6.18 5.63 -10.46
CA ASN A 111 6.65 5.96 -11.80
C ASN A 111 5.43 6.32 -12.67
N ILE A 112 4.97 7.56 -12.54
CA ILE A 112 3.88 8.09 -13.35
C ILE A 112 4.50 8.81 -14.54
N ILE A 113 3.99 8.51 -15.74
CA ILE A 113 4.35 9.24 -16.95
C ILE A 113 3.69 10.61 -16.84
N LYS A 114 4.50 11.64 -16.53
CA LYS A 114 4.04 13.04 -16.55
C LYS A 114 3.64 13.41 -17.99
N ASN A 115 2.62 14.27 -18.12
CA ASN A 115 2.18 14.85 -19.41
C ASN A 115 1.53 13.89 -20.41
N LYS A 116 0.95 12.79 -19.97
CA LYS A 116 0.12 11.97 -20.84
C LYS A 116 -1.21 12.70 -21.10
N LYS A 117 -1.51 13.00 -22.38
CA LYS A 117 -2.79 13.61 -22.74
C LYS A 117 -3.95 12.70 -22.35
N SER A 118 -4.88 13.22 -21.59
CA SER A 118 -6.05 12.47 -21.14
C SER A 118 -6.98 12.14 -22.34
N PRO A 119 -7.47 10.90 -22.47
CA PRO A 119 -8.50 10.55 -23.42
C PRO A 119 -9.90 10.96 -22.96
N TYR A 120 -10.02 11.50 -21.74
CA TYR A 120 -11.29 11.85 -21.12
C TYR A 120 -11.58 13.34 -21.22
N LYS A 121 -12.88 13.68 -21.24
CA LYS A 121 -13.33 15.08 -21.24
C LYS A 121 -12.92 15.73 -19.90
N THR A 122 -12.27 16.87 -19.99
CA THR A 122 -11.84 17.67 -18.82
C THR A 122 -13.02 18.49 -18.23
N PRO A 123 -12.98 18.84 -16.94
CA PRO A 123 -12.00 18.38 -15.96
C PRO A 123 -12.15 16.88 -15.65
N VAL A 124 -11.02 16.22 -15.39
CA VAL A 124 -10.98 14.81 -14.97
C VAL A 124 -10.74 14.74 -13.47
N LEU A 125 -11.66 14.13 -12.74
CA LEU A 125 -11.56 13.93 -11.30
C LEU A 125 -11.37 12.46 -10.97
N SER A 126 -10.32 12.13 -10.23
CA SER A 126 -10.08 10.77 -9.75
C SER A 126 -10.46 10.62 -8.29
N ILE A 127 -11.33 9.64 -8.01
CA ILE A 127 -11.80 9.30 -6.67
C ILE A 127 -11.13 7.98 -6.24
N LEU A 128 -10.33 8.03 -5.17
CA LEU A 128 -9.64 6.87 -4.62
C LEU A 128 -10.26 6.48 -3.28
N ILE A 129 -10.84 5.29 -3.25
CA ILE A 129 -11.60 4.80 -2.10
C ILE A 129 -10.84 3.66 -1.42
N GLY A 130 -10.44 3.87 -0.19
CA GLY A 130 -9.82 2.87 0.67
C GLY A 130 -10.82 1.82 1.17
N GLY A 131 -10.77 1.49 2.44
CA GLY A 131 -11.67 0.50 3.01
C GLY A 131 -11.55 0.38 4.51
N ASN A 132 -12.09 -0.67 5.09
CA ASN A 132 -12.02 -0.90 6.52
C ASN A 132 -10.57 -1.15 6.97
N HIS A 133 -10.16 -0.45 8.03
CA HIS A 133 -8.84 -0.63 8.64
C HIS A 133 -8.87 -0.33 10.14
N GLY A 134 -8.51 -1.29 10.97
CA GLY A 134 -8.56 -1.13 12.42
C GLY A 134 -9.94 -0.69 12.91
N ARG A 135 -10.00 0.44 13.61
CA ARG A 135 -11.25 1.06 14.09
C ARG A 135 -12.03 1.80 13.02
N PHE A 136 -11.39 2.13 11.90
CA PHE A 136 -12.03 2.83 10.80
C PHE A 136 -12.95 1.89 10.03
N LYS A 137 -14.22 2.28 9.89
CA LYS A 137 -15.23 1.56 9.10
C LYS A 137 -15.79 2.51 8.06
N LEU A 138 -15.59 2.16 6.80
CA LEU A 138 -16.12 2.93 5.68
C LEU A 138 -17.64 2.76 5.59
N LYS A 139 -18.39 3.85 5.69
CA LYS A 139 -19.86 3.83 5.70
C LYS A 139 -20.42 4.19 4.32
N PRO A 140 -21.53 3.54 3.89
CA PRO A 140 -22.24 3.91 2.64
C PRO A 140 -22.65 5.39 2.59
N THR A 141 -23.06 5.96 3.73
CA THR A 141 -23.43 7.36 3.84
C THR A 141 -22.29 8.31 3.49
N THR A 142 -21.06 7.99 3.95
CA THR A 142 -19.86 8.77 3.62
C THR A 142 -19.57 8.74 2.13
N ILE A 143 -19.69 7.57 1.49
CA ILE A 143 -19.45 7.42 0.04
C ILE A 143 -20.55 8.14 -0.75
N ASN A 144 -21.82 8.01 -0.37
CA ASN A 144 -22.90 8.76 -1.01
C ASN A 144 -22.67 10.27 -0.93
N TYR A 145 -22.34 10.78 0.25
CA TYR A 145 -22.03 12.20 0.44
C TYR A 145 -20.87 12.63 -0.46
N MET A 146 -19.76 11.90 -0.44
CA MET A 146 -18.58 12.20 -1.25
C MET A 146 -18.90 12.23 -2.75
N ILE A 147 -19.62 11.24 -3.28
CA ILE A 147 -20.01 11.19 -4.69
C ILE A 147 -20.98 12.33 -5.02
N THR A 148 -21.96 12.60 -4.15
CA THR A 148 -22.92 13.68 -4.36
C THR A 148 -22.26 15.04 -4.42
N GLU A 149 -21.35 15.35 -3.48
CA GLU A 149 -20.59 16.61 -3.48
C GLU A 149 -19.67 16.72 -4.71
N THR A 150 -19.06 15.62 -5.11
CA THR A 150 -18.27 15.57 -6.34
C THR A 150 -19.11 15.90 -7.58
N LEU A 151 -20.30 15.31 -7.69
CA LEU A 151 -21.21 15.57 -8.82
C LEU A 151 -21.78 17.00 -8.82
N LYS A 152 -21.94 17.62 -7.66
CA LYS A 152 -22.32 19.05 -7.56
C LYS A 152 -21.20 19.94 -8.08
N LYS A 153 -19.94 19.60 -7.77
CA LYS A 153 -18.75 20.35 -8.20
C LYS A 153 -18.48 20.19 -9.69
N ILE A 154 -18.65 18.98 -10.24
CA ILE A 154 -18.37 18.66 -11.65
C ILE A 154 -19.67 18.45 -12.40
N LYS A 155 -20.16 19.48 -13.06
CA LYS A 155 -21.33 19.39 -13.96
C LYS A 155 -20.98 18.80 -15.33
N GLN A 156 -19.74 18.98 -15.78
CA GLN A 156 -19.20 18.46 -17.02
C GLN A 156 -17.81 17.90 -16.75
N GLY A 157 -17.36 16.95 -17.58
CA GLY A 157 -16.04 16.34 -17.41
C GLY A 157 -16.11 14.82 -17.29
N SER A 158 -15.16 14.24 -16.56
CA SER A 158 -15.05 12.80 -16.38
C SER A 158 -14.67 12.44 -14.94
N ILE A 159 -15.26 11.39 -14.42
CA ILE A 159 -14.95 10.85 -13.09
C ILE A 159 -14.36 9.45 -13.25
N LEU A 160 -13.21 9.21 -12.60
CA LEU A 160 -12.53 7.93 -12.54
C LEU A 160 -12.53 7.45 -11.09
N ILE A 161 -13.04 6.25 -10.82
CA ILE A 161 -13.08 5.70 -9.45
C ILE A 161 -12.23 4.45 -9.36
N SER A 162 -11.37 4.37 -8.34
CA SER A 162 -10.73 3.13 -7.92
C SER A 162 -10.98 2.87 -6.44
N THR A 163 -11.30 1.61 -6.14
CA THR A 163 -11.43 1.14 -4.75
C THR A 163 -10.18 0.39 -4.30
N SER A 164 -10.15 -0.07 -3.06
CA SER A 164 -9.07 -0.91 -2.52
C SER A 164 -9.54 -2.36 -2.35
N ARG A 165 -8.58 -3.28 -2.14
CA ARG A 165 -8.88 -4.66 -1.77
C ARG A 165 -9.63 -4.79 -0.43
N ARG A 166 -9.58 -3.76 0.41
CA ARG A 166 -10.25 -3.69 1.72
C ARG A 166 -11.63 -3.05 1.66
N THR A 167 -12.05 -2.57 0.49
CA THR A 167 -13.37 -1.91 0.34
C THR A 167 -14.49 -2.93 0.53
N PRO A 168 -15.47 -2.68 1.41
CA PRO A 168 -16.61 -3.56 1.63
C PRO A 168 -17.47 -3.74 0.39
N ASP A 169 -18.09 -4.93 0.23
CA ASP A 169 -18.89 -5.26 -0.96
C ASP A 169 -20.14 -4.38 -1.10
N ASN A 170 -20.76 -3.96 0.00
CA ASN A 170 -21.86 -3.02 -0.03
C ASN A 170 -21.48 -1.65 -0.58
N ILE A 171 -20.23 -1.21 -0.34
CA ILE A 171 -19.66 0.02 -0.92
C ILE A 171 -19.41 -0.16 -2.41
N ILE A 172 -18.83 -1.31 -2.82
CA ILE A 172 -18.61 -1.63 -4.24
C ILE A 172 -19.94 -1.59 -5.00
N LYS A 173 -20.98 -2.28 -4.50
CA LYS A 173 -22.32 -2.27 -5.11
C LYS A 173 -22.92 -0.87 -5.20
N LEU A 174 -22.68 -0.04 -4.19
CA LEU A 174 -23.15 1.35 -4.18
C LEU A 174 -22.47 2.17 -5.29
N ILE A 175 -21.15 2.04 -5.46
CA ILE A 175 -20.39 2.73 -6.50
C ILE A 175 -20.84 2.28 -7.89
N ASP A 176 -21.05 0.98 -8.10
CA ASP A 176 -21.56 0.43 -9.36
C ASP A 176 -22.95 0.98 -9.70
N LYS A 177 -23.82 1.15 -8.69
CA LYS A 177 -25.14 1.77 -8.87
C LYS A 177 -25.02 3.23 -9.33
N TRP A 178 -24.08 4.00 -8.77
CA TRP A 178 -23.82 5.36 -9.22
C TRP A 178 -23.27 5.40 -10.65
N GLY A 179 -22.35 4.52 -10.99
CA GLY A 179 -21.78 4.42 -12.34
C GLY A 179 -22.82 4.10 -13.41
N LYS A 180 -23.76 3.18 -13.13
CA LYS A 180 -24.86 2.85 -14.05
C LYS A 180 -25.82 4.03 -14.30
N LYS A 181 -25.97 4.90 -13.32
CA LYS A 181 -26.91 6.05 -13.40
C LYS A 181 -26.31 7.28 -14.07
N ASN A 182 -24.99 7.40 -14.14
CA ASN A 182 -24.33 8.63 -14.56
C ASN A 182 -23.21 8.35 -15.56
N LYS A 183 -23.39 8.77 -16.80
CA LYS A 183 -22.41 8.60 -17.89
C LYS A 183 -21.09 9.37 -17.70
N ILE A 184 -20.99 10.23 -16.68
CA ILE A 184 -19.77 10.97 -16.33
C ILE A 184 -18.69 10.06 -15.76
N PHE A 185 -19.06 8.91 -15.15
CA PHE A 185 -18.10 7.90 -14.67
C PHE A 185 -17.53 7.13 -15.86
N LYS A 186 -16.21 7.28 -16.11
CA LYS A 186 -15.51 6.67 -17.24
C LYS A 186 -14.75 5.42 -16.86
N ILE A 187 -14.21 5.39 -15.63
CA ILE A 187 -13.56 4.20 -15.05
C ILE A 187 -14.17 3.94 -13.69
N ILE A 188 -14.57 2.69 -13.45
CA ILE A 188 -14.88 2.16 -12.13
C ILE A 188 -14.06 0.86 -11.99
N PHE A 189 -13.08 0.87 -11.08
CA PHE A 189 -12.17 -0.26 -10.91
C PHE A 189 -12.19 -0.76 -9.46
N HIS A 190 -12.38 -2.07 -9.31
CA HIS A 190 -12.40 -2.76 -8.03
C HIS A 190 -11.31 -3.83 -7.98
N PRO A 191 -10.15 -3.56 -7.36
CA PRO A 191 -9.04 -4.54 -7.30
C PRO A 191 -9.41 -5.86 -6.61
N LYS A 192 -10.44 -5.85 -5.75
CA LYS A 192 -10.93 -7.04 -5.08
C LYS A 192 -11.56 -8.06 -6.04
N ASN A 193 -12.22 -7.57 -7.08
CA ASN A 193 -13.02 -8.36 -8.01
C ASN A 193 -12.39 -8.46 -9.39
N ASN A 194 -11.23 -7.84 -9.62
CA ASN A 194 -10.64 -7.73 -10.94
C ASN A 194 -9.12 -8.00 -10.88
N SER A 195 -8.70 -9.03 -11.63
CA SER A 195 -7.29 -9.39 -11.81
C SER A 195 -6.57 -8.64 -12.92
N LYS A 196 -7.28 -7.78 -13.67
CA LYS A 196 -6.69 -6.97 -14.74
C LYS A 196 -5.70 -5.95 -14.18
N VAL A 197 -4.89 -5.38 -15.05
CA VAL A 197 -3.93 -4.33 -14.69
C VAL A 197 -4.65 -3.19 -13.98
N ASN A 198 -4.14 -2.80 -12.82
CA ASN A 198 -4.72 -1.72 -12.02
C ASN A 198 -4.49 -0.37 -12.74
N PRO A 199 -5.54 0.36 -13.12
CA PRO A 199 -5.43 1.62 -13.86
C PRO A 199 -4.99 2.81 -12.98
N LEU A 200 -4.61 2.59 -11.72
CA LEU A 200 -4.32 3.66 -10.77
C LEU A 200 -3.30 4.67 -11.29
N LYS A 201 -2.22 4.18 -11.94
CA LYS A 201 -1.19 5.07 -12.50
C LYS A 201 -1.75 5.99 -13.60
N GLU A 202 -2.58 5.44 -14.47
CA GLU A 202 -3.24 6.20 -15.53
C GLU A 202 -4.26 7.18 -14.96
N MET A 203 -5.06 6.74 -14.00
CA MET A 203 -6.03 7.59 -13.31
C MET A 203 -5.35 8.79 -12.64
N ILE A 204 -4.18 8.59 -12.03
CA ILE A 204 -3.40 9.68 -11.44
C ILE A 204 -2.82 10.59 -12.54
N ALA A 205 -2.29 10.02 -13.62
CA ALA A 205 -1.71 10.80 -14.72
C ALA A 205 -2.73 11.69 -15.45
N TYR A 206 -3.98 11.24 -15.55
CA TYR A 206 -5.04 11.96 -16.28
C TYR A 206 -5.84 12.93 -15.42
N ALA A 207 -5.87 12.75 -14.10
CA ALA A 207 -6.73 13.55 -13.25
C ALA A 207 -6.24 14.98 -13.09
N ASP A 208 -7.18 15.93 -13.14
CA ASP A 208 -6.95 17.33 -12.79
C ASP A 208 -7.10 17.56 -11.30
N GLU A 209 -7.99 16.81 -10.65
CA GLU A 209 -8.25 16.86 -9.22
C GLU A 209 -8.41 15.46 -8.63
N PHE A 210 -8.17 15.35 -7.32
CA PHE A 210 -8.28 14.10 -6.58
C PHE A 210 -9.21 14.23 -5.38
N VAL A 211 -10.00 13.18 -5.15
CA VAL A 211 -10.71 12.93 -3.91
C VAL A 211 -10.26 11.58 -3.34
N VAL A 212 -9.78 11.56 -2.12
CA VAL A 212 -9.25 10.34 -1.51
C VAL A 212 -9.79 10.16 -0.09
N THR A 213 -10.13 8.91 0.27
CA THR A 213 -10.50 8.60 1.65
C THR A 213 -9.28 8.54 2.54
N GLY A 214 -9.33 9.13 3.74
CA GLY A 214 -8.19 9.30 4.63
C GLY A 214 -7.70 8.01 5.33
N ASP A 215 -8.37 6.86 5.13
CA ASP A 215 -7.98 5.58 5.73
C ASP A 215 -6.77 4.91 5.05
N SER A 216 -6.41 5.35 3.86
CA SER A 216 -5.32 4.77 3.08
C SER A 216 -4.14 5.73 2.95
N VAL A 217 -3.27 5.69 3.95
CA VAL A 217 -2.05 6.51 3.94
C VAL A 217 -1.22 6.30 2.66
N SER A 218 -1.12 5.07 2.15
CA SER A 218 -0.41 4.80 0.90
C SER A 218 -1.00 5.55 -0.29
N MET A 219 -2.34 5.60 -0.42
CA MET A 219 -2.99 6.34 -1.51
C MET A 219 -2.73 7.85 -1.37
N VAL A 220 -2.88 8.39 -0.17
CA VAL A 220 -2.58 9.80 0.10
C VAL A 220 -1.13 10.11 -0.22
N SER A 221 -0.18 9.31 0.28
CA SER A 221 1.25 9.50 0.02
C SER A 221 1.60 9.44 -1.46
N GLN A 222 0.96 8.56 -2.21
CA GLN A 222 1.14 8.46 -3.66
C GLN A 222 0.68 9.72 -4.37
N LEU A 223 -0.47 10.27 -3.98
CA LEU A 223 -0.98 11.51 -4.57
C LEU A 223 -0.11 12.72 -4.23
N CYS A 224 0.36 12.83 -2.98
CA CYS A 224 1.24 13.93 -2.55
C CYS A 224 2.61 13.92 -3.23
N GLN A 225 3.06 12.78 -3.77
CA GLN A 225 4.29 12.68 -4.55
C GLN A 225 4.11 13.07 -6.01
N TYR A 226 2.86 13.21 -6.45
CA TYR A 226 2.52 13.57 -7.82
C TYR A 226 2.40 15.09 -7.93
N GLU A 227 3.47 15.72 -8.35
CA GLU A 227 3.47 17.13 -8.75
C GLU A 227 3.05 17.25 -10.20
N LYS A 228 2.02 18.04 -10.46
CA LYS A 228 1.66 18.50 -11.81
C LYS A 228 2.46 19.71 -12.20
#